data_b74ffdae79ae886662817372a640dea8
#
_entry.id   b74ffdae79ae886662817372a640dea8
#
_cell.length_a   1.000
_cell.length_b   1.000
_cell.length_c   1.000
_cell.angle_alpha   90.00
_cell.angle_beta   90.00
_cell.angle_gamma   90.00
#
_symmetry.space_group_name_H-M   'P 1'
#
loop_
_entity.id
_entity.type
_entity.pdbx_description
1 polymer ?
#
loop_
_entity_poly.entity_id
_entity_poly.type
_entity_poly.pdbx_seq_one_letter_code
_entity_poly.pdbx_strand_id
1 'polypeptide(L)'
;MRISYLTRSPRRRALGAAAFLFLAGAVSAHAERIENPVAEFTGVDKITGRIIDFDVYVDETVQFGALQVTPRICYSRPDTEEPKTDSFVEVDEITLDRKIRRIFSGWMFAESPGLNAVEHPVYDVWLKGCKQSSEVPPPEAKAGN
;
A
#
# COMPACT_ATOMS: atom_id res chain seq x y z
N MET A 1 -38.76 77.18 44.46
CA MET A 1 -38.81 76.40 43.22
C MET A 1 -37.48 75.70 43.05
N ARG A 2 -37.33 74.44 43.48
CA ARG A 2 -36.09 73.66 43.38
C ARG A 2 -36.42 72.43 42.62
N ILE A 3 -35.79 72.35 41.42
CA ILE A 3 -35.90 71.19 40.52
C ILE A 3 -34.74 70.25 40.85
N SER A 4 -35.04 69.10 41.42
CA SER A 4 -34.07 68.03 41.69
C SER A 4 -33.90 67.17 40.50
N TYR A 5 -32.75 67.16 39.91
CA TYR A 5 -32.39 66.24 38.81
C TYR A 5 -31.95 64.90 39.41
N LEU A 6 -32.75 63.88 39.20
CA LEU A 6 -32.37 62.49 39.46
C LEU A 6 -31.48 61.96 38.37
N THR A 7 -30.23 61.82 38.69
CA THR A 7 -29.25 61.13 37.83
C THR A 7 -29.48 59.62 37.87
N ARG A 8 -30.00 59.10 36.83
CA ARG A 8 -30.20 57.66 36.60
C ARG A 8 -28.91 57.07 36.09
N SER A 9 -28.19 56.27 36.88
CA SER A 9 -26.99 55.52 36.47
C SER A 9 -27.39 54.37 35.56
N PRO A 10 -26.74 54.15 34.43
CA PRO A 10 -26.98 53.01 33.59
C PRO A 10 -26.30 51.77 34.19
N ARG A 11 -27.09 50.78 34.55
CA ARG A 11 -26.61 49.44 34.89
C ARG A 11 -25.98 48.83 33.66
N ARG A 12 -24.66 48.72 33.64
CA ARG A 12 -23.90 47.95 32.66
C ARG A 12 -24.24 46.48 32.90
N ARG A 13 -25.03 45.88 32.00
CA ARG A 13 -25.21 44.45 31.91
C ARG A 13 -23.94 43.89 31.23
N ALA A 14 -23.08 43.26 32.03
CA ALA A 14 -21.98 42.45 31.50
C ALA A 14 -22.58 41.20 30.84
N LEU A 15 -22.62 41.18 29.51
CA LEU A 15 -22.84 39.96 28.77
C LEU A 15 -21.53 39.13 28.82
N GLY A 16 -21.54 38.10 29.65
CA GLY A 16 -20.52 37.07 29.65
C GLY A 16 -20.61 36.27 28.35
N ALA A 17 -19.73 36.54 27.42
CA ALA A 17 -19.53 35.71 26.28
C ALA A 17 -18.79 34.44 26.73
N ALA A 18 -19.56 33.36 26.95
CA ALA A 18 -18.99 32.01 27.11
C ALA A 18 -18.46 31.56 25.75
N ALA A 19 -17.17 31.74 25.52
CA ALA A 19 -16.47 31.16 24.39
C ALA A 19 -16.33 29.65 24.67
N PHE A 20 -17.25 28.86 24.11
CA PHE A 20 -17.09 27.41 23.99
C PHE A 20 -15.99 27.14 22.96
N LEU A 21 -14.77 26.94 23.46
CA LEU A 21 -13.69 26.36 22.67
C LEU A 21 -14.06 24.87 22.41
N PHE A 22 -14.67 24.60 21.26
CA PHE A 22 -14.69 23.26 20.69
C PHE A 22 -13.26 22.91 20.28
N LEU A 23 -12.52 22.24 21.15
CA LEU A 23 -11.33 21.49 20.77
C LEU A 23 -11.84 20.30 19.96
N ALA A 24 -12.01 20.49 18.65
CA ALA A 24 -12.15 19.39 17.70
C ALA A 24 -10.82 18.63 17.70
N GLY A 25 -10.73 17.59 18.53
CA GLY A 25 -9.65 16.63 18.46
C GLY A 25 -9.68 16.01 17.08
N ALA A 26 -8.75 16.39 16.21
CA ALA A 26 -8.50 15.71 14.96
C ALA A 26 -8.01 14.30 15.31
N VAL A 27 -8.92 13.32 15.34
CA VAL A 27 -8.58 11.92 15.36
C VAL A 27 -7.96 11.65 14.00
N SER A 28 -6.63 11.61 13.95
CA SER A 28 -5.91 11.14 12.76
C SER A 28 -6.30 9.68 12.57
N ALA A 29 -7.23 9.43 11.64
CA ALA A 29 -7.51 8.08 11.17
C ALA A 29 -6.25 7.59 10.44
N HIS A 30 -5.36 6.95 11.18
CA HIS A 30 -4.27 6.22 10.60
C HIS A 30 -4.87 4.98 9.94
N ALA A 31 -4.93 4.98 8.59
CA ALA A 31 -5.20 3.78 7.84
C ALA A 31 -4.13 2.75 8.21
N GLU A 32 -4.53 1.64 8.82
CA GLU A 32 -3.63 0.60 9.28
C GLU A 32 -3.08 -0.17 8.08
N ARG A 33 -1.74 -0.26 7.98
CA ARG A 33 -1.06 -1.08 6.99
C ARG A 33 -0.59 -2.37 7.65
N ILE A 34 -0.96 -3.50 7.05
CA ILE A 34 -0.48 -4.82 7.46
C ILE A 34 0.68 -5.18 6.55
N GLU A 35 1.86 -5.35 7.13
CA GLU A 35 3.02 -5.87 6.43
C GLU A 35 2.93 -7.39 6.34
N ASN A 36 3.10 -7.91 5.12
CA ASN A 36 2.98 -9.32 4.83
C ASN A 36 4.32 -9.90 4.37
N PRO A 37 4.67 -11.13 4.78
CA PRO A 37 5.91 -11.77 4.36
C PRO A 37 5.89 -12.32 2.95
N VAL A 38 4.72 -12.43 2.32
CA VAL A 38 4.55 -13.06 1.01
C VAL A 38 3.76 -12.14 0.09
N ALA A 39 4.25 -11.94 -1.13
CA ALA A 39 3.53 -11.34 -2.25
C ALA A 39 3.07 -12.43 -3.22
N GLU A 40 1.81 -12.38 -3.63
CA GLU A 40 1.25 -13.24 -4.67
C GLU A 40 1.20 -12.48 -5.99
N PHE A 41 1.74 -13.10 -7.03
CA PHE A 41 1.77 -12.55 -8.39
C PHE A 41 0.99 -13.43 -9.34
N THR A 42 0.47 -12.80 -10.40
CA THR A 42 0.02 -13.50 -11.60
C THR A 42 1.00 -13.22 -12.72
N GLY A 43 1.46 -14.27 -13.38
CA GLY A 43 2.34 -14.21 -14.55
C GLY A 43 1.64 -14.75 -15.79
N VAL A 44 1.84 -14.09 -16.91
CA VAL A 44 1.33 -14.48 -18.24
C VAL A 44 2.47 -14.64 -19.22
N ASP A 45 2.55 -15.81 -19.85
CA ASP A 45 3.34 -16.03 -21.04
C ASP A 45 2.49 -15.74 -22.28
N LYS A 46 2.77 -14.65 -22.97
CA LYS A 46 1.97 -14.17 -24.12
C LYS A 46 2.14 -15.04 -25.37
N ILE A 47 3.20 -15.84 -25.45
CA ILE A 47 3.44 -16.74 -26.58
C ILE A 47 2.59 -18.00 -26.44
N THR A 48 2.57 -18.60 -25.26
CA THR A 48 1.86 -19.86 -24.99
C THR A 48 0.44 -19.65 -24.46
N GLY A 49 0.11 -18.44 -23.99
CA GLY A 49 -1.14 -18.11 -23.29
C GLY A 49 -1.22 -18.72 -21.89
N ARG A 50 -0.12 -19.21 -21.35
CA ARG A 50 -0.07 -19.78 -20.00
C ARG A 50 -0.17 -18.68 -18.95
N ILE A 51 -1.09 -18.87 -18.01
CA ILE A 51 -1.30 -18.00 -16.85
C ILE A 51 -1.04 -18.81 -15.60
N ILE A 52 -0.22 -18.32 -14.70
CA ILE A 52 0.05 -18.93 -13.40
C ILE A 52 0.04 -17.90 -12.28
N ASP A 53 -0.41 -18.31 -11.11
CA ASP A 53 -0.22 -17.58 -9.87
C ASP A 53 0.97 -18.19 -9.12
N PHE A 54 1.79 -17.34 -8.51
CA PHE A 54 2.95 -17.78 -7.75
C PHE A 54 3.24 -16.86 -6.57
N ASP A 55 3.66 -17.47 -5.47
CA ASP A 55 4.02 -16.77 -4.25
C ASP A 55 5.53 -16.48 -4.22
N VAL A 56 5.88 -15.30 -3.75
CA VAL A 56 7.27 -14.89 -3.54
C VAL A 56 7.40 -14.29 -2.14
N TYR A 57 8.29 -14.81 -1.32
CA TYR A 57 8.63 -14.19 -0.06
C TYR A 57 9.32 -12.86 -0.27
N VAL A 58 9.07 -11.89 0.61
CA VAL A 58 9.75 -10.60 0.59
C VAL A 58 11.25 -10.82 0.63
N ASP A 59 11.98 -10.10 -0.23
CA ASP A 59 13.42 -10.23 -0.47
C ASP A 59 13.89 -11.56 -1.10
N GLU A 60 12.99 -12.47 -1.44
CA GLU A 60 13.29 -13.63 -2.27
C GLU A 60 13.06 -13.30 -3.75
N THR A 61 13.84 -13.93 -4.63
CA THR A 61 13.69 -13.83 -6.08
C THR A 61 13.15 -15.12 -6.65
N VAL A 62 12.07 -15.04 -7.41
CA VAL A 62 11.48 -16.18 -8.14
C VAL A 62 11.55 -15.89 -9.63
N GLN A 63 11.93 -16.90 -10.40
CA GLN A 63 12.00 -16.81 -11.85
C GLN A 63 10.67 -17.22 -12.48
N PHE A 64 10.15 -16.34 -13.36
CA PHE A 64 9.02 -16.61 -14.24
C PHE A 64 9.43 -16.34 -15.69
N GLY A 65 9.59 -17.41 -16.47
CA GLY A 65 10.16 -17.30 -17.83
C GLY A 65 11.56 -16.67 -17.80
N ALA A 66 11.76 -15.59 -18.54
CA ALA A 66 12.99 -14.83 -18.52
C ALA A 66 13.03 -13.72 -17.45
N LEU A 67 11.97 -13.59 -16.63
CA LEU A 67 11.88 -12.58 -15.60
C LEU A 67 12.26 -13.14 -14.23
N GLN A 68 12.94 -12.33 -13.45
CA GLN A 68 13.22 -12.55 -12.02
C GLN A 68 12.44 -11.52 -11.22
N VAL A 69 11.51 -11.96 -10.38
CA VAL A 69 10.60 -11.12 -9.60
C VAL A 69 11.04 -11.12 -8.14
N THR A 70 11.26 -9.93 -7.59
CA THR A 70 11.71 -9.74 -6.20
C THR A 70 10.82 -8.68 -5.53
N PRO A 71 9.85 -9.05 -4.69
CA PRO A 71 9.13 -8.11 -3.84
C PRO A 71 10.03 -7.66 -2.70
N ARG A 72 10.04 -6.35 -2.40
CA ARG A 72 10.80 -5.79 -1.28
C ARG A 72 9.94 -5.54 -0.06
N ILE A 73 8.65 -5.32 -0.27
CA ILE A 73 7.65 -5.16 0.78
C ILE A 73 6.27 -5.43 0.20
N CYS A 74 5.34 -5.93 1.01
CA CYS A 74 3.96 -6.19 0.60
C CYS A 74 2.99 -5.75 1.69
N TYR A 75 2.15 -4.76 1.39
CA TYR A 75 1.17 -4.22 2.31
C TYR A 75 -0.26 -4.57 1.91
N SER A 76 -1.06 -4.89 2.90
CA SER A 76 -2.52 -5.00 2.78
C SER A 76 -3.23 -4.10 3.81
N ARG A 77 -4.56 -4.11 3.77
CA ARG A 77 -5.41 -3.44 4.74
C ARG A 77 -6.19 -4.46 5.56
N PRO A 78 -6.62 -4.10 6.78
CA PRO A 78 -7.57 -4.91 7.54
C PRO A 78 -8.88 -5.13 6.78
N ASP A 79 -9.54 -6.25 6.99
CA ASP A 79 -10.83 -6.58 6.36
C ASP A 79 -11.96 -5.58 6.68
N THR A 80 -11.75 -4.72 7.67
CA THR A 80 -12.66 -3.64 8.06
C THR A 80 -12.53 -2.39 7.21
N GLU A 81 -11.48 -2.31 6.39
CA GLU A 81 -11.20 -1.19 5.48
C GLU A 81 -11.43 -1.60 4.03
N GLU A 82 -11.52 -0.60 3.14
CA GLU A 82 -11.52 -0.84 1.70
C GLU A 82 -10.24 -1.59 1.29
N PRO A 83 -10.35 -2.69 0.52
CA PRO A 83 -9.19 -3.45 0.08
C PRO A 83 -8.20 -2.56 -0.67
N LYS A 84 -6.97 -2.56 -0.21
CA LYS A 84 -5.86 -1.85 -0.85
C LYS A 84 -4.58 -2.61 -0.59
N THR A 85 -4.04 -3.17 -1.66
CA THR A 85 -2.86 -4.02 -1.61
C THR A 85 -1.78 -3.47 -2.52
N ASP A 86 -0.63 -3.20 -1.97
CA ASP A 86 0.50 -2.63 -2.69
C ASP A 86 1.82 -3.33 -2.30
N SER A 87 2.68 -3.49 -3.28
CA SER A 87 4.01 -4.08 -3.10
C SER A 87 5.05 -3.29 -3.89
N PHE A 88 6.20 -3.02 -3.27
CA PHE A 88 7.35 -2.53 -4.02
C PHE A 88 8.10 -3.71 -4.61
N VAL A 89 8.22 -3.74 -5.94
CA VAL A 89 8.72 -4.88 -6.69
C VAL A 89 9.85 -4.46 -7.59
N GLU A 90 10.87 -5.30 -7.65
CA GLU A 90 11.94 -5.22 -8.63
C GLU A 90 11.82 -6.40 -9.58
N VAL A 91 11.95 -6.13 -10.89
CA VAL A 91 11.93 -7.18 -11.90
C VAL A 91 13.16 -7.03 -12.80
N ASP A 92 13.90 -8.10 -12.89
CA ASP A 92 15.05 -8.23 -13.77
C ASP A 92 14.74 -9.18 -14.93
N GLU A 93 15.26 -8.89 -16.10
CA GLU A 93 15.22 -9.75 -17.27
C GLU A 93 16.54 -10.49 -17.43
N ILE A 94 16.48 -11.79 -17.66
CA ILE A 94 17.61 -12.59 -18.13
C ILE A 94 17.60 -12.52 -19.65
N THR A 95 18.53 -11.77 -20.22
CA THR A 95 18.63 -11.57 -21.66
C THR A 95 19.16 -12.82 -22.37
N LEU A 96 19.04 -12.89 -23.70
CA LEU A 96 19.51 -14.03 -24.51
C LEU A 96 21.01 -14.27 -24.38
N ASP A 97 21.81 -13.23 -24.13
CA ASP A 97 23.24 -13.33 -23.85
C ASP A 97 23.57 -13.59 -22.38
N ARG A 98 22.56 -14.01 -21.59
CA ARG A 98 22.63 -14.35 -20.16
C ARG A 98 23.05 -13.22 -19.24
N LYS A 99 22.83 -11.98 -19.63
CA LYS A 99 22.98 -10.83 -18.76
C LYS A 99 21.69 -10.57 -17.99
N ILE A 100 21.82 -10.03 -16.79
CA ILE A 100 20.69 -9.61 -15.96
C ILE A 100 20.52 -8.10 -16.10
N ARG A 101 19.31 -7.68 -16.46
CA ARG A 101 18.98 -6.27 -16.67
C ARG A 101 17.71 -5.91 -15.91
N ARG A 102 17.78 -4.89 -15.05
CA ARG A 102 16.58 -4.33 -14.39
C ARG A 102 15.66 -3.70 -15.42
N ILE A 103 14.42 -4.18 -15.50
CA ILE A 103 13.39 -3.67 -16.40
C ILE A 103 12.24 -2.97 -15.65
N PHE A 104 12.09 -3.24 -14.35
CA PHE A 104 11.07 -2.61 -13.52
C PHE A 104 11.58 -2.44 -12.09
N SER A 105 11.27 -1.29 -11.49
CA SER A 105 11.45 -1.04 -10.06
C SER A 105 10.40 -0.02 -9.63
N GLY A 106 9.42 -0.44 -8.83
CA GLY A 106 8.33 0.43 -8.43
C GLY A 106 7.21 -0.27 -7.68
N TRP A 107 6.18 0.51 -7.36
CA TRP A 107 4.99 0.02 -6.69
C TRP A 107 4.02 -0.63 -7.69
N MET A 108 3.57 -1.83 -7.37
CA MET A 108 2.45 -2.50 -8.00
C MET A 108 1.24 -2.48 -7.09
N PHE A 109 0.04 -2.37 -7.68
CA PHE A 109 -1.23 -2.28 -6.96
C PHE A 109 -2.16 -3.39 -7.43
N ALA A 110 -2.62 -4.24 -6.51
CA ALA A 110 -3.47 -5.39 -6.87
C ALA A 110 -4.82 -4.97 -7.45
N GLU A 111 -5.41 -3.87 -6.94
CA GLU A 111 -6.67 -3.32 -7.40
C GLU A 111 -6.58 -2.54 -8.72
N SER A 112 -5.36 -2.22 -9.16
CA SER A 112 -5.10 -1.46 -10.38
C SER A 112 -3.87 -2.00 -11.12
N PRO A 113 -3.91 -3.25 -11.60
CA PRO A 113 -2.74 -3.93 -12.17
C PRO A 113 -2.16 -3.23 -13.40
N GLY A 114 -2.98 -2.46 -14.12
CA GLY A 114 -2.52 -1.70 -15.29
C GLY A 114 -1.85 -0.36 -14.96
N LEU A 115 -1.83 0.06 -13.68
CA LEU A 115 -1.26 1.36 -13.31
C LEU A 115 0.27 1.37 -13.43
N ASN A 116 0.91 0.30 -12.99
CA ASN A 116 2.35 0.07 -13.11
C ASN A 116 2.55 -1.38 -13.55
N ALA A 117 2.84 -1.58 -14.81
CA ALA A 117 3.02 -2.88 -15.42
C ALA A 117 4.49 -3.10 -15.83
N VAL A 118 4.89 -4.36 -15.81
CA VAL A 118 6.16 -4.77 -16.43
C VAL A 118 5.95 -4.81 -17.94
N GLU A 119 6.62 -3.93 -18.67
CA GLU A 119 6.60 -3.95 -20.13
C GLU A 119 7.65 -4.91 -20.69
N HIS A 120 7.21 -6.12 -21.04
CA HIS A 120 8.05 -7.11 -21.67
C HIS A 120 7.33 -7.71 -22.90
N PRO A 121 8.03 -7.98 -24.01
CA PRO A 121 7.39 -8.49 -25.22
C PRO A 121 6.67 -9.84 -25.05
N VAL A 122 7.16 -10.68 -24.16
CA VAL A 122 6.71 -12.08 -23.98
C VAL A 122 5.97 -12.29 -22.67
N TYR A 123 6.35 -11.62 -21.60
CA TYR A 123 5.85 -11.89 -20.27
C TYR A 123 5.16 -10.67 -19.64
N ASP A 124 4.03 -10.89 -19.01
CA ASP A 124 3.41 -9.91 -18.11
C ASP A 124 3.42 -10.46 -16.69
N VAL A 125 3.68 -9.62 -15.72
CA VAL A 125 3.62 -9.94 -14.29
C VAL A 125 2.97 -8.78 -13.56
N TRP A 126 2.00 -9.07 -12.70
CA TRP A 126 1.38 -8.10 -11.82
C TRP A 126 1.10 -8.66 -10.43
N LEU A 127 0.97 -7.77 -9.48
CA LEU A 127 0.61 -8.12 -8.10
C LEU A 127 -0.85 -8.56 -8.06
N LYS A 128 -1.11 -9.73 -7.45
CA LYS A 128 -2.45 -10.25 -7.16
C LYS A 128 -2.86 -9.96 -5.72
N GLY A 129 -1.93 -10.09 -4.77
CA GLY A 129 -2.21 -9.90 -3.36
C GLY A 129 -0.99 -9.98 -2.47
N CYS A 130 -1.23 -9.84 -1.17
CA CYS A 130 -0.27 -10.11 -0.11
C CYS A 130 -0.84 -11.18 0.83
N LYS A 131 0.02 -12.02 1.38
CA LYS A 131 -0.36 -13.14 2.25
C LYS A 131 0.51 -13.20 3.51
N GLN A 132 -0.07 -13.64 4.62
CA GLN A 132 0.66 -13.92 5.86
C GLN A 132 1.37 -15.27 5.83
N SER A 133 0.93 -16.19 4.98
CA SER A 133 1.50 -17.54 4.83
C SER A 133 1.38 -18.02 3.40
N SER A 134 2.25 -18.97 3.04
CA SER A 134 2.25 -19.63 1.74
C SER A 134 2.44 -21.14 1.94
N GLU A 135 1.95 -21.94 1.00
CA GLU A 135 2.26 -23.36 0.91
C GLU A 135 3.69 -23.62 0.40
N VAL A 136 4.29 -22.61 -0.23
CA VAL A 136 5.70 -22.67 -0.63
C VAL A 136 6.57 -22.56 0.63
N PRO A 137 7.55 -23.46 0.85
CA PRO A 137 8.45 -23.37 2.00
C PRO A 137 9.22 -22.04 2.02
N PRO A 138 9.41 -21.43 3.20
CA PRO A 138 10.22 -20.22 3.33
C PRO A 138 11.67 -20.47 2.93
N PRO A 139 12.44 -19.43 2.53
CA PRO A 139 13.80 -19.56 2.07
C PRO A 139 14.75 -20.30 3.02
N GLU A 140 14.61 -20.06 4.33
CA GLU A 140 15.41 -20.68 5.37
C GLU A 140 15.18 -22.20 5.47
N ALA A 141 13.97 -22.67 5.18
CA ALA A 141 13.64 -24.10 5.15
C ALA A 141 14.25 -24.81 3.92
N LYS A 142 14.54 -24.09 2.84
CA LYS A 142 15.20 -24.64 1.65
C LYS A 142 16.71 -24.81 1.83
N ALA A 143 17.32 -24.04 2.74
CA ALA A 143 18.76 -24.09 3.01
C ALA A 143 19.19 -25.29 3.88
N GLY A 144 18.24 -26.04 4.42
CA GLY A 144 18.48 -27.16 5.36
C GLY A 144 18.46 -28.56 4.75
N ASN A 145 18.48 -28.70 3.41
CA ASN A 145 18.56 -30.03 2.72
C ASN A 145 19.87 -30.19 1.97
#